data_145a404975a6468340ee8faf529558e4
#
_entry.id   145a404975a6468340ee8faf529558e4
#
_cell.length_a   1.000
_cell.length_b   1.000
_cell.length_c   1.000
_cell.angle_alpha   90.00
_cell.angle_beta   90.00
_cell.angle_gamma   90.00
#
_symmetry.space_group_name_H-M   'P 1'
#
loop_
_entity.id
_entity.type
_entity.pdbx_description
1 polymer ?
#
loop_
_entity_poly.entity_id
_entity_poly.type
_entity_poly.pdbx_seq_one_letter_code
_entity_poly.pdbx_strand_id
1 'polypeptide(L)'
;MSVSRITCAALALIVFAATANAATRDDFLYANADDGSNLPFRYFVPPGYDGAEAYPLILFLHGAGERGNDNEAQLNNNANGAMRLLDDANLALQPVFMIAPQCPTDGWWSGGTLTSAIHLVDQLSATYNIDPDRIYVTGLSMGGMGTWSAVTAQPDRFAAAVPMSGNGDTNPAGAVSAIPFWFFHAANDGTVGVEGSDNLVAALRNSAGNVIYTRYDTGGHGIWPVAYVHPLLFQWLVSQQRGVPSAITPPILRIESPTDQPGWTTEDATIDLAGSANHDTDAIESVAWDLLGGSGGAASGTASWSIGGIPLNNGANLIRVIATAPSLHDEYGGHTTFNDSLRVSRMGPPPDPGTIVAAINAGGDAYTATDDTPYAADNAFDGGSTQVSNVDLGNTDDDALYNNWRFGDFAYHLPVYPGAYTVELHFADTYNSAPGQRIFNVAIEGTTVLPDFDIIATAGANVAVIRTFDVNVADGVLDIVLSNGSVGNARLDAFRVIRLGDGNSIFADGFDAN
;
A
#
# COMPACT_ATOMS: atom_id res chain seq x y z
N MET A 1 -31.31 57.20 36.75
CA MET A 1 -30.74 56.29 35.69
C MET A 1 -29.47 55.72 36.24
N SER A 2 -29.54 54.46 36.72
CA SER A 2 -28.42 53.77 37.37
C SER A 2 -27.79 52.85 36.30
N VAL A 3 -26.50 53.04 36.02
CA VAL A 3 -25.73 52.23 35.10
C VAL A 3 -25.02 51.15 35.94
N SER A 4 -25.51 49.91 35.80
CA SER A 4 -24.91 48.74 36.44
C SER A 4 -23.64 48.35 35.68
N ARG A 5 -22.51 48.34 36.35
CA ARG A 5 -21.22 47.81 35.81
C ARG A 5 -21.20 46.28 35.96
N ILE A 6 -21.15 45.61 34.81
CA ILE A 6 -20.88 44.16 34.75
C ILE A 6 -19.37 43.99 34.86
N THR A 7 -18.91 43.43 35.94
CA THR A 7 -17.52 42.98 36.14
C THR A 7 -17.36 41.62 35.46
N CYS A 8 -16.60 41.55 34.38
CA CYS A 8 -16.11 40.28 33.83
C CYS A 8 -15.04 39.74 34.73
N ALA A 9 -15.34 38.62 35.40
CA ALA A 9 -14.34 37.83 36.07
C ALA A 9 -13.59 36.97 35.02
N ALA A 10 -12.32 37.27 34.80
CA ALA A 10 -11.43 36.43 33.99
C ALA A 10 -11.16 35.12 34.76
N LEU A 11 -11.70 34.02 34.24
CA LEU A 11 -11.39 32.67 34.71
C LEU A 11 -9.99 32.34 34.18
N ALA A 12 -8.97 32.40 35.03
CA ALA A 12 -7.64 31.91 34.71
C ALA A 12 -7.70 30.38 34.62
N LEU A 13 -7.62 29.86 33.43
CA LEU A 13 -7.44 28.43 33.16
C LEU A 13 -6.01 28.08 33.60
N ILE A 14 -5.83 27.51 34.78
CA ILE A 14 -4.57 26.93 35.19
C ILE A 14 -4.44 25.60 34.43
N VAL A 15 -3.74 25.61 33.31
CA VAL A 15 -3.29 24.40 32.65
C VAL A 15 -2.19 23.81 33.51
N PHE A 16 -2.53 22.81 34.32
CA PHE A 16 -1.53 21.91 34.86
C PHE A 16 -0.93 21.17 33.67
N ALA A 17 0.28 21.50 33.30
CA ALA A 17 1.10 20.62 32.48
C ALA A 17 1.39 19.38 33.37
N ALA A 18 0.55 18.36 33.25
CA ALA A 18 0.90 17.04 33.72
C ALA A 18 2.19 16.65 32.99
N THR A 19 3.26 16.38 33.72
CA THR A 19 4.44 15.75 33.14
C THR A 19 3.98 14.39 32.65
N ALA A 20 3.87 14.25 31.30
CA ALA A 20 3.54 12.97 30.70
C ALA A 20 4.61 11.96 31.14
N ASN A 21 4.20 10.94 31.89
CA ASN A 21 5.07 9.84 32.22
C ASN A 21 5.02 8.83 31.06
N ALA A 22 6.18 8.46 30.56
CA ALA A 22 6.28 7.32 29.64
C ALA A 22 6.11 6.02 30.43
N ALA A 23 5.56 4.99 29.81
CA ALA A 23 5.59 3.65 30.32
C ALA A 23 7.05 3.26 30.68
N THR A 24 7.21 2.51 31.75
CA THR A 24 8.50 2.02 32.22
C THR A 24 8.65 0.55 31.87
N ARG A 25 9.87 0.03 31.98
CA ARG A 25 10.11 -1.41 31.80
C ARG A 25 9.25 -2.29 32.71
N ASP A 26 8.94 -1.83 33.93
CA ASP A 26 8.18 -2.59 34.90
C ASP A 26 6.68 -2.70 34.54
N ASP A 27 6.20 -1.90 33.61
CA ASP A 27 4.83 -1.97 33.08
C ASP A 27 4.67 -3.07 32.02
N PHE A 28 5.76 -3.69 31.58
CA PHE A 28 5.74 -4.75 30.56
C PHE A 28 5.77 -6.14 31.19
N LEU A 29 4.93 -7.03 30.65
CA LEU A 29 4.86 -8.44 31.03
C LEU A 29 5.89 -9.27 30.27
N TYR A 30 6.32 -10.39 30.86
CA TYR A 30 7.28 -11.33 30.28
C TYR A 30 6.57 -12.48 29.59
N ALA A 31 7.05 -12.88 28.40
CA ALA A 31 6.62 -14.09 27.71
C ALA A 31 7.71 -14.63 26.78
N ASN A 32 7.45 -15.82 26.20
CA ASN A 32 8.22 -16.40 25.12
C ASN A 32 7.26 -16.76 23.97
N ALA A 33 7.78 -16.76 22.74
CA ALA A 33 7.04 -17.23 21.58
C ALA A 33 6.64 -18.69 21.73
N ASP A 34 5.42 -19.02 21.32
CA ASP A 34 4.84 -20.38 21.38
C ASP A 34 4.97 -21.16 20.08
N ASP A 35 5.65 -20.61 19.06
CA ASP A 35 5.93 -21.22 17.76
C ASP A 35 7.09 -22.26 17.78
N GLY A 36 7.62 -22.54 18.96
CA GLY A 36 8.75 -23.45 19.16
C GLY A 36 10.13 -22.77 19.10
N SER A 37 10.23 -21.50 18.73
CA SER A 37 11.49 -20.74 18.74
C SER A 37 11.93 -20.35 20.14
N ASN A 38 10.98 -20.23 21.08
CA ASN A 38 11.17 -19.67 22.41
C ASN A 38 11.75 -18.24 22.39
N LEU A 39 11.49 -17.46 21.33
CA LEU A 39 11.93 -16.07 21.26
C LEU A 39 11.41 -15.29 22.46
N PRO A 40 12.27 -14.72 23.33
CA PRO A 40 11.81 -13.97 24.49
C PRO A 40 11.23 -12.63 24.05
N PHE A 41 10.14 -12.22 24.67
CA PHE A 41 9.55 -10.91 24.41
C PHE A 41 8.90 -10.30 25.65
N ARG A 42 8.75 -9.01 25.59
CA ARG A 42 7.98 -8.22 26.55
C ARG A 42 6.77 -7.64 25.84
N TYR A 43 5.68 -7.51 26.55
CA TYR A 43 4.49 -6.88 26.00
C TYR A 43 3.80 -5.97 27.02
N PHE A 44 3.23 -4.90 26.51
CA PHE A 44 2.47 -3.91 27.27
C PHE A 44 0.99 -4.09 26.99
N VAL A 45 0.19 -4.12 28.07
CA VAL A 45 -1.27 -4.10 28.03
C VAL A 45 -1.72 -2.71 28.48
N PRO A 46 -2.50 -1.96 27.69
CA PRO A 46 -2.87 -0.61 28.05
C PRO A 46 -3.73 -0.59 29.33
N PRO A 47 -3.53 0.41 30.22
CA PRO A 47 -4.31 0.54 31.44
C PRO A 47 -5.81 0.62 31.16
N GLY A 48 -6.59 -0.10 31.97
CA GLY A 48 -8.06 -0.11 31.84
C GLY A 48 -8.60 -1.02 30.73
N TYR A 49 -7.74 -1.81 30.06
CA TYR A 49 -8.20 -2.80 29.07
C TYR A 49 -9.13 -3.84 29.72
N ASP A 50 -10.32 -4.01 29.18
CA ASP A 50 -11.35 -4.94 29.67
C ASP A 50 -11.81 -5.97 28.62
N GLY A 51 -11.23 -5.91 27.41
CA GLY A 51 -11.55 -6.79 26.28
C GLY A 51 -12.81 -6.42 25.52
N ALA A 52 -13.53 -5.36 25.89
CA ALA A 52 -14.79 -4.98 25.24
C ALA A 52 -14.56 -4.40 23.84
N GLU A 53 -13.50 -3.64 23.66
CA GLU A 53 -13.12 -3.02 22.39
C GLU A 53 -11.80 -3.58 21.86
N ALA A 54 -11.66 -3.61 20.53
CA ALA A 54 -10.43 -4.01 19.89
C ALA A 54 -9.44 -2.83 19.85
N TYR A 55 -8.21 -3.04 20.34
CA TYR A 55 -7.18 -2.02 20.38
C TYR A 55 -6.06 -2.28 19.37
N PRO A 56 -5.40 -1.22 18.86
CA PRO A 56 -4.23 -1.35 17.99
C PRO A 56 -3.05 -1.99 18.72
N LEU A 57 -2.12 -2.53 17.92
CA LEU A 57 -0.88 -3.13 18.41
C LEU A 57 0.33 -2.60 17.66
N ILE A 58 1.40 -2.30 18.40
CA ILE A 58 2.71 -1.90 17.88
C ILE A 58 3.70 -3.05 18.11
N LEU A 59 4.31 -3.56 17.03
CA LEU A 59 5.48 -4.42 17.09
C LEU A 59 6.74 -3.54 17.03
N PHE A 60 7.52 -3.54 18.11
CA PHE A 60 8.77 -2.80 18.21
C PHE A 60 9.98 -3.71 18.05
N LEU A 61 10.85 -3.40 17.09
CA LEU A 61 12.09 -4.12 16.79
C LEU A 61 13.30 -3.27 17.21
N HIS A 62 14.06 -3.76 18.19
CA HIS A 62 15.22 -3.06 18.75
C HIS A 62 16.46 -3.08 17.83
N GLY A 63 17.47 -2.31 18.14
CA GLY A 63 18.76 -2.25 17.46
C GLY A 63 19.71 -3.41 17.81
N ALA A 64 20.88 -3.43 17.19
CA ALA A 64 21.85 -4.51 17.40
C ALA A 64 22.43 -4.53 18.83
N GLY A 65 22.40 -3.38 19.54
CA GLY A 65 22.94 -3.25 20.90
C GLY A 65 22.10 -3.97 21.96
N GLU A 66 20.83 -4.23 21.70
CA GLU A 66 19.88 -4.83 22.63
C GLU A 66 19.68 -6.33 22.41
N ARG A 67 20.47 -6.95 21.50
CA ARG A 67 20.48 -8.40 21.28
C ARG A 67 20.84 -9.16 22.56
N GLY A 68 20.20 -10.29 22.77
CA GLY A 68 20.45 -11.10 23.97
C GLY A 68 19.40 -12.18 24.19
N ASN A 69 19.33 -12.65 25.41
CA ASN A 69 18.35 -13.63 25.88
C ASN A 69 17.91 -13.36 27.34
N ASP A 70 18.21 -12.18 27.86
CA ASP A 70 17.82 -11.75 29.21
C ASP A 70 16.37 -11.26 29.27
N ASN A 71 15.75 -11.02 28.12
CA ASN A 71 14.43 -10.43 27.97
C ASN A 71 14.29 -9.07 28.67
N GLU A 72 15.35 -8.27 28.67
CA GLU A 72 15.44 -6.99 29.36
C GLU A 72 16.04 -5.88 28.49
N ALA A 73 17.12 -6.18 27.76
CA ALA A 73 17.89 -5.18 27.06
C ALA A 73 17.07 -4.43 25.99
N GLN A 74 16.09 -5.09 25.34
CA GLN A 74 15.21 -4.49 24.35
C GLN A 74 14.35 -3.33 24.89
N LEU A 75 14.16 -3.26 26.19
CA LEU A 75 13.47 -2.16 26.89
C LEU A 75 14.42 -1.22 27.64
N ASN A 76 15.72 -1.29 27.36
CA ASN A 76 16.68 -0.35 27.93
C ASN A 76 16.37 1.07 27.45
N ASN A 77 15.68 1.72 28.26
CA ASN A 77 14.75 2.82 28.20
C ASN A 77 15.22 4.06 27.47
N ASN A 78 16.33 4.62 27.85
CA ASN A 78 16.75 5.91 27.32
C ASN A 78 17.49 5.79 26.00
N ALA A 79 17.92 4.57 25.65
CA ALA A 79 18.67 4.36 24.44
C ALA A 79 17.77 4.30 23.20
N ASN A 80 16.57 3.71 23.28
CA ASN A 80 15.74 3.50 22.12
C ASN A 80 14.52 4.43 21.98
N GLY A 81 14.00 4.98 23.06
CA GLY A 81 12.90 5.94 23.04
C GLY A 81 11.52 5.38 22.69
N ALA A 82 11.40 4.11 22.24
CA ALA A 82 10.14 3.55 21.76
C ALA A 82 9.02 3.53 22.80
N MET A 83 9.36 3.40 24.07
CA MET A 83 8.40 3.48 25.18
C MET A 83 7.72 4.85 25.26
N ARG A 84 8.28 5.90 24.62
CA ARG A 84 7.63 7.21 24.51
C ARG A 84 6.33 7.19 23.71
N LEU A 85 6.15 6.18 22.86
CA LEU A 85 4.86 5.94 22.21
C LEU A 85 3.76 5.57 23.21
N LEU A 86 4.13 5.15 24.42
CA LEU A 86 3.22 4.77 25.51
C LEU A 86 3.14 5.84 26.61
N ASP A 87 3.46 7.09 26.30
CA ASP A 87 3.26 8.21 27.23
C ASP A 87 1.77 8.38 27.56
N ASP A 88 1.45 8.85 28.76
CA ASP A 88 0.06 9.05 29.22
C ASP A 88 -0.78 9.87 28.23
N ALA A 89 -0.20 10.88 27.57
CA ALA A 89 -0.87 11.68 26.58
C ALA A 89 -1.25 10.88 25.31
N ASN A 90 -0.35 10.01 24.87
CA ASN A 90 -0.59 9.11 23.74
C ASN A 90 -1.64 8.06 24.08
N LEU A 91 -1.54 7.43 25.23
CA LEU A 91 -2.49 6.42 25.70
C LEU A 91 -3.88 7.03 25.96
N ALA A 92 -3.96 8.30 26.35
CA ALA A 92 -5.23 9.02 26.48
C ALA A 92 -5.85 9.33 25.11
N LEU A 93 -5.03 9.54 24.07
CA LEU A 93 -5.52 9.71 22.69
C LEU A 93 -6.01 8.38 22.10
N GLN A 94 -5.20 7.33 22.21
CA GLN A 94 -5.51 5.99 21.74
C GLN A 94 -4.74 4.95 22.59
N PRO A 95 -5.42 4.15 23.41
CA PRO A 95 -4.79 3.01 24.06
C PRO A 95 -4.27 2.01 23.03
N VAL A 96 -3.04 1.52 23.21
CA VAL A 96 -2.39 0.58 22.29
C VAL A 96 -1.66 -0.53 23.04
N PHE A 97 -1.61 -1.71 22.48
CA PHE A 97 -0.68 -2.77 22.89
C PHE A 97 0.69 -2.52 22.28
N MET A 98 1.74 -3.01 22.95
CA MET A 98 3.08 -3.07 22.37
C MET A 98 3.72 -4.42 22.62
N ILE A 99 4.38 -4.97 21.60
CA ILE A 99 5.24 -6.16 21.69
C ILE A 99 6.67 -5.74 21.42
N ALA A 100 7.60 -6.15 22.28
CA ALA A 100 9.03 -5.92 22.14
C ALA A 100 9.78 -7.25 22.29
N PRO A 101 9.98 -8.02 21.19
CA PRO A 101 10.80 -9.21 21.23
C PRO A 101 12.28 -8.87 21.40
N GLN A 102 13.07 -9.82 21.92
CA GLN A 102 14.53 -9.71 21.98
C GLN A 102 15.16 -10.64 20.96
N CYS A 103 15.88 -10.05 19.98
CA CYS A 103 16.65 -10.78 18.99
C CYS A 103 17.84 -11.50 19.67
N PRO A 104 18.10 -12.77 19.36
CA PRO A 104 19.25 -13.51 19.91
C PRO A 104 20.59 -12.80 19.66
N THR A 105 21.60 -13.10 20.48
CA THR A 105 22.92 -12.43 20.47
C THR A 105 23.58 -12.39 19.09
N ASP A 106 23.47 -13.45 18.32
CA ASP A 106 24.06 -13.54 16.96
C ASP A 106 23.00 -13.39 15.86
N GLY A 107 21.76 -12.97 16.24
CA GLY A 107 20.63 -12.88 15.36
C GLY A 107 20.52 -11.54 14.64
N TRP A 108 19.66 -11.56 13.64
CA TRP A 108 19.14 -10.40 12.92
C TRP A 108 17.63 -10.51 12.80
N TRP A 109 16.93 -9.37 12.55
CA TRP A 109 15.50 -9.39 12.23
C TRP A 109 15.30 -9.87 10.79
N SER A 110 15.61 -11.16 10.56
CA SER A 110 15.50 -11.86 9.27
C SER A 110 15.23 -13.34 9.47
N GLY A 111 14.79 -14.04 8.42
CA GLY A 111 14.54 -15.50 8.47
C GLY A 111 13.65 -15.92 9.62
N GLY A 112 13.99 -16.99 10.33
CA GLY A 112 13.21 -17.55 11.43
C GLY A 112 12.97 -16.58 12.58
N THR A 113 13.96 -15.76 12.96
CA THR A 113 13.82 -14.77 14.03
C THR A 113 12.75 -13.74 13.70
N LEU A 114 12.72 -13.24 12.47
CA LEU A 114 11.69 -12.31 12.02
C LEU A 114 10.32 -12.98 11.95
N THR A 115 10.25 -14.20 11.43
CA THR A 115 9.01 -14.98 11.38
C THR A 115 8.41 -15.15 12.77
N SER A 116 9.23 -15.53 13.76
CA SER A 116 8.79 -15.64 15.15
C SER A 116 8.36 -14.30 15.75
N ALA A 117 9.10 -13.20 15.45
CA ALA A 117 8.70 -11.88 15.92
C ALA A 117 7.33 -11.43 15.36
N ILE A 118 7.05 -11.73 14.10
CA ILE A 118 5.73 -11.43 13.50
C ILE A 118 4.65 -12.36 14.09
N HIS A 119 4.97 -13.64 14.34
CA HIS A 119 4.05 -14.59 14.97
C HIS A 119 3.56 -14.13 16.35
N LEU A 120 4.35 -13.35 17.09
CA LEU A 120 3.93 -12.81 18.40
C LEU A 120 2.64 -11.96 18.30
N VAL A 121 2.39 -11.35 17.16
CA VAL A 121 1.12 -10.62 16.91
C VAL A 121 -0.06 -11.60 16.98
N ASP A 122 0.06 -12.78 16.37
CA ASP A 122 -0.97 -13.81 16.40
C ASP A 122 -1.14 -14.39 17.81
N GLN A 123 -0.02 -14.63 18.49
CA GLN A 123 -0.01 -15.12 19.87
C GLN A 123 -0.74 -14.16 20.82
N LEU A 124 -0.49 -12.85 20.72
CA LEU A 124 -1.22 -11.86 21.53
C LEU A 124 -2.68 -11.74 21.10
N SER A 125 -2.98 -11.78 19.81
CA SER A 125 -4.36 -11.70 19.29
C SER A 125 -5.22 -12.90 19.69
N ALA A 126 -4.61 -14.05 20.01
CA ALA A 126 -5.32 -15.20 20.57
C ALA A 126 -5.76 -14.98 22.03
N THR A 127 -5.14 -14.04 22.75
CA THR A 127 -5.39 -13.75 24.17
C THR A 127 -6.15 -12.44 24.37
N TYR A 128 -5.88 -11.44 23.57
CA TYR A 128 -6.42 -10.10 23.70
C TYR A 128 -7.22 -9.70 22.45
N ASN A 129 -8.21 -8.84 22.62
CA ASN A 129 -8.99 -8.27 21.53
C ASN A 129 -8.18 -7.18 20.81
N ILE A 130 -7.30 -7.61 19.89
CA ILE A 130 -6.46 -6.74 19.08
C ILE A 130 -7.14 -6.50 17.74
N ASP A 131 -7.15 -5.24 17.28
CA ASP A 131 -7.68 -4.86 15.99
C ASP A 131 -6.75 -5.33 14.86
N PRO A 132 -7.18 -6.30 14.03
CA PRO A 132 -6.32 -6.87 12.99
C PRO A 132 -5.98 -5.87 11.87
N ASP A 133 -6.75 -4.80 11.74
CA ASP A 133 -6.56 -3.77 10.73
C ASP A 133 -5.74 -2.56 11.26
N ARG A 134 -5.33 -2.58 12.54
CA ARG A 134 -4.50 -1.55 13.17
C ARG A 134 -3.27 -2.15 13.84
N ILE A 135 -2.48 -2.90 13.07
CA ILE A 135 -1.21 -3.48 13.51
C ILE A 135 -0.08 -2.67 12.86
N TYR A 136 0.82 -2.17 13.68
CA TYR A 136 1.91 -1.31 13.24
C TYR A 136 3.26 -1.96 13.54
N VAL A 137 4.28 -1.63 12.76
CA VAL A 137 5.65 -2.07 13.02
C VAL A 137 6.61 -0.88 13.01
N THR A 138 7.50 -0.85 13.99
CA THR A 138 8.55 0.17 14.08
C THR A 138 9.83 -0.43 14.63
N GLY A 139 10.95 0.19 14.33
CA GLY A 139 12.23 -0.22 14.88
C GLY A 139 13.37 0.71 14.46
N LEU A 140 14.50 0.58 15.15
CA LEU A 140 15.66 1.44 14.99
C LEU A 140 16.90 0.65 14.55
N SER A 141 17.75 1.22 13.69
CA SER A 141 18.99 0.59 13.25
C SER A 141 18.72 -0.80 12.64
N MET A 142 19.25 -1.88 13.24
CA MET A 142 18.90 -3.26 12.90
C MET A 142 17.39 -3.49 12.90
N GLY A 143 16.65 -2.90 13.84
CA GLY A 143 15.18 -2.95 13.88
C GLY A 143 14.51 -2.10 12.81
N GLY A 144 15.15 -1.04 12.34
CA GLY A 144 14.71 -0.28 11.15
C GLY A 144 14.79 -1.13 9.87
N MET A 145 15.88 -1.91 9.72
CA MET A 145 15.99 -2.93 8.67
C MET A 145 14.94 -4.04 8.85
N GLY A 146 14.73 -4.47 10.10
CA GLY A 146 13.71 -5.45 10.47
C GLY A 146 12.28 -4.98 10.17
N THR A 147 12.01 -3.70 10.36
CA THR A 147 10.72 -3.07 10.01
C THR A 147 10.45 -3.20 8.51
N TRP A 148 11.43 -2.84 7.67
CA TRP A 148 11.34 -3.05 6.23
C TRP A 148 11.15 -4.52 5.86
N SER A 149 11.96 -5.40 6.46
CA SER A 149 11.87 -6.85 6.22
C SER A 149 10.52 -7.43 6.66
N ALA A 150 9.92 -6.93 7.74
CA ALA A 150 8.61 -7.40 8.22
C ALA A 150 7.49 -7.06 7.24
N VAL A 151 7.43 -5.82 6.75
CA VAL A 151 6.39 -5.42 5.80
C VAL A 151 6.56 -6.09 4.44
N THR A 152 7.80 -6.32 3.99
CA THR A 152 8.06 -7.02 2.72
C THR A 152 7.80 -8.52 2.80
N ALA A 153 7.96 -9.12 3.98
CA ALA A 153 7.63 -10.52 4.22
C ALA A 153 6.12 -10.77 4.34
N GLN A 154 5.38 -9.82 4.89
CA GLN A 154 3.92 -9.90 5.10
C GLN A 154 3.25 -8.55 4.78
N PRO A 155 3.08 -8.21 3.48
CA PRO A 155 2.51 -6.92 3.05
C PRO A 155 1.11 -6.64 3.61
N ASP A 156 0.30 -7.69 3.72
CA ASP A 156 -1.10 -7.59 4.17
C ASP A 156 -1.26 -7.57 5.69
N ARG A 157 -0.15 -7.53 6.44
CA ARG A 157 -0.20 -7.62 7.91
C ARG A 157 -0.29 -6.26 8.58
N PHE A 158 0.42 -5.27 8.07
CA PHE A 158 0.66 -4.02 8.77
C PHE A 158 -0.12 -2.86 8.16
N ALA A 159 -0.73 -2.05 9.03
CA ALA A 159 -1.45 -0.83 8.66
C ALA A 159 -0.51 0.36 8.43
N ALA A 160 0.66 0.38 9.07
CA ALA A 160 1.71 1.36 8.85
C ALA A 160 3.07 0.87 9.38
N ALA A 161 4.15 1.51 8.90
CA ALA A 161 5.51 1.18 9.30
C ALA A 161 6.36 2.44 9.55
N VAL A 162 7.20 2.38 10.60
CA VAL A 162 8.10 3.48 10.98
C VAL A 162 9.54 2.96 11.12
N PRO A 163 10.27 2.79 10.01
CA PRO A 163 11.69 2.43 10.06
C PRO A 163 12.58 3.63 10.38
N MET A 164 13.50 3.47 11.35
CA MET A 164 14.44 4.52 11.77
C MET A 164 15.88 4.08 11.54
N SER A 165 16.69 4.93 10.89
CA SER A 165 18.13 4.70 10.63
C SER A 165 18.42 3.30 10.07
N GLY A 166 17.59 2.83 9.13
CA GLY A 166 17.68 1.51 8.52
C GLY A 166 18.01 1.57 7.03
N ASN A 167 18.13 0.38 6.44
CA ASN A 167 18.23 0.18 5.00
C ASN A 167 17.51 -1.12 4.60
N GLY A 168 17.44 -1.42 3.31
CA GLY A 168 16.84 -2.65 2.80
C GLY A 168 16.95 -2.80 1.29
N ASP A 169 16.49 -3.93 0.77
CA ASP A 169 16.33 -4.15 -0.66
C ASP A 169 15.17 -3.31 -1.19
N THR A 170 15.38 -2.59 -2.29
CA THR A 170 14.37 -1.74 -2.93
C THR A 170 13.43 -2.51 -3.87
N ASN A 171 13.78 -3.71 -4.29
CA ASN A 171 13.00 -4.48 -5.28
C ASN A 171 11.54 -4.73 -4.86
N PRO A 172 11.22 -5.03 -3.58
CA PRO A 172 9.84 -5.27 -3.18
C PRO A 172 9.03 -3.99 -2.91
N ALA A 173 9.56 -2.80 -3.20
CA ALA A 173 8.88 -1.52 -2.89
C ALA A 173 7.48 -1.42 -3.52
N GLY A 174 7.29 -1.94 -4.73
CA GLY A 174 5.99 -1.97 -5.41
C GLY A 174 4.94 -2.75 -4.62
N ALA A 175 5.30 -3.92 -4.09
CA ALA A 175 4.39 -4.78 -3.35
C ALA A 175 3.94 -4.20 -1.99
N VAL A 176 4.68 -3.24 -1.44
CA VAL A 176 4.38 -2.60 -0.15
C VAL A 176 4.03 -1.12 -0.27
N SER A 177 3.88 -0.61 -1.49
CA SER A 177 3.63 0.82 -1.74
C SER A 177 2.29 1.32 -1.20
N ALA A 178 1.33 0.43 -0.99
CA ALA A 178 0.04 0.75 -0.38
C ALA A 178 0.12 0.94 1.15
N ILE A 179 1.20 0.49 1.80
CA ILE A 179 1.39 0.67 3.24
C ILE A 179 1.91 2.09 3.49
N PRO A 180 1.29 2.86 4.39
CA PRO A 180 1.82 4.14 4.83
C PRO A 180 3.14 3.99 5.58
N PHE A 181 4.16 4.77 5.17
CA PHE A 181 5.48 4.77 5.81
C PHE A 181 5.84 6.16 6.35
N TRP A 182 6.49 6.19 7.52
CA TRP A 182 7.21 7.35 7.99
C TRP A 182 8.65 6.98 8.34
N PHE A 183 9.59 7.36 7.48
CA PHE A 183 11.02 7.15 7.70
C PHE A 183 11.62 8.28 8.52
N PHE A 184 12.61 7.93 9.36
CA PHE A 184 13.47 8.88 10.06
C PHE A 184 14.92 8.49 9.88
N HIS A 185 15.79 9.44 9.49
CA HIS A 185 17.23 9.21 9.35
C HIS A 185 18.01 10.53 9.43
N ALA A 186 19.25 10.49 9.92
CA ALA A 186 20.14 11.66 9.91
C ALA A 186 21.11 11.60 8.74
N ALA A 187 21.34 12.75 8.08
CA ALA A 187 22.25 12.88 6.95
C ALA A 187 23.69 12.54 7.30
N ASN A 188 24.09 12.74 8.56
CA ASN A 188 25.42 12.48 9.07
C ASN A 188 25.55 11.15 9.83
N ASP A 189 24.67 10.18 9.58
CA ASP A 189 24.77 8.84 10.18
C ASP A 189 26.01 8.11 9.64
N GLY A 190 26.99 7.89 10.51
CA GLY A 190 28.25 7.22 10.17
C GLY A 190 28.24 5.71 10.40
N THR A 191 27.10 5.13 10.85
CA THR A 191 26.97 3.70 11.15
C THR A 191 26.12 3.00 10.08
N VAL A 192 24.96 3.56 9.76
CA VAL A 192 24.09 3.14 8.66
C VAL A 192 23.91 4.35 7.76
N GLY A 193 24.50 4.31 6.57
CA GLY A 193 24.44 5.44 5.64
C GLY A 193 22.99 5.81 5.29
N VAL A 194 22.73 7.12 5.29
CA VAL A 194 21.40 7.70 5.03
C VAL A 194 20.86 7.29 3.65
N GLU A 195 21.74 6.98 2.70
CA GLU A 195 21.42 6.52 1.35
C GLU A 195 20.52 5.27 1.37
N GLY A 196 20.62 4.45 2.44
CA GLY A 196 19.76 3.29 2.61
C GLY A 196 18.28 3.69 2.69
N SER A 197 17.94 4.66 3.54
CA SER A 197 16.58 5.21 3.62
C SER A 197 16.22 6.07 2.40
N ASP A 198 17.15 6.90 1.90
CA ASP A 198 16.92 7.72 0.70
C ASP A 198 16.48 6.84 -0.48
N ASN A 199 17.12 5.67 -0.69
CA ASN A 199 16.81 4.74 -1.76
C ASN A 199 15.45 4.04 -1.56
N LEU A 200 15.11 3.64 -0.32
CA LEU A 200 13.80 3.03 -0.02
C LEU A 200 12.66 4.02 -0.24
N VAL A 201 12.80 5.25 0.23
CA VAL A 201 11.84 6.34 0.02
C VAL A 201 11.64 6.61 -1.47
N ALA A 202 12.74 6.70 -2.24
CA ALA A 202 12.67 6.90 -3.68
C ALA A 202 11.95 5.74 -4.39
N ALA A 203 12.25 4.49 -4.02
CA ALA A 203 11.63 3.30 -4.61
C ALA A 203 10.12 3.24 -4.32
N LEU A 204 9.71 3.53 -3.10
CA LEU A 204 8.28 3.60 -2.73
C LEU A 204 7.56 4.71 -3.51
N ARG A 205 8.13 5.91 -3.59
CA ARG A 205 7.55 7.02 -4.37
C ARG A 205 7.49 6.71 -5.87
N ASN A 206 8.46 5.99 -6.41
CA ASN A 206 8.44 5.51 -7.80
C ASN A 206 7.33 4.48 -8.05
N SER A 207 6.85 3.84 -6.99
CA SER A 207 5.73 2.89 -7.02
C SER A 207 4.39 3.53 -6.64
N ALA A 208 4.30 4.86 -6.61
CA ALA A 208 3.15 5.67 -6.18
C ALA A 208 2.78 5.51 -4.69
N GLY A 209 3.72 5.08 -3.85
CA GLY A 209 3.51 5.01 -2.40
C GLY A 209 3.52 6.39 -1.74
N ASN A 210 2.66 6.57 -0.75
CA ASN A 210 2.63 7.77 0.09
C ASN A 210 3.62 7.61 1.25
N VAL A 211 4.71 8.38 1.22
CA VAL A 211 5.83 8.25 2.15
C VAL A 211 6.13 9.58 2.82
N ILE A 212 6.13 9.56 4.15
CA ILE A 212 6.66 10.66 4.95
C ILE A 212 8.13 10.35 5.28
N TYR A 213 9.00 11.32 5.11
CA TYR A 213 10.41 11.18 5.40
C TYR A 213 10.95 12.40 6.15
N THR A 214 11.22 12.22 7.43
CA THR A 214 11.96 13.19 8.25
C THR A 214 13.45 12.88 8.15
N ARG A 215 14.17 13.73 7.40
CA ARG A 215 15.60 13.64 7.18
C ARG A 215 16.28 14.75 7.96
N TYR A 216 16.88 14.38 9.08
CA TYR A 216 17.61 15.31 9.93
C TYR A 216 18.96 15.66 9.32
N ASP A 217 19.44 16.91 9.50
CA ASP A 217 20.76 17.33 9.05
C ASP A 217 21.87 16.73 9.91
N THR A 218 21.61 16.62 11.21
CA THR A 218 22.54 16.10 12.21
C THR A 218 21.87 15.06 13.11
N GLY A 219 22.52 14.59 14.17
CA GLY A 219 22.01 13.58 15.10
C GLY A 219 22.76 12.26 15.04
N GLY A 220 23.50 12.01 13.95
CA GLY A 220 24.26 10.77 13.76
C GLY A 220 23.35 9.55 13.72
N HIS A 221 23.85 8.40 14.19
CA HIS A 221 23.09 7.15 14.17
C HIS A 221 21.93 7.13 15.17
N GLY A 222 22.02 7.83 16.28
CA GLY A 222 21.13 7.69 17.44
C GLY A 222 19.95 8.67 17.45
N ILE A 223 19.22 8.88 16.36
CA ILE A 223 18.14 9.87 16.27
C ILE A 223 16.81 9.44 16.91
N TRP A 224 16.64 8.17 17.23
CA TRP A 224 15.37 7.59 17.68
C TRP A 224 14.78 8.17 18.97
N PRO A 225 15.55 8.64 20.01
CA PRO A 225 14.94 9.31 21.15
C PRO A 225 14.19 10.60 20.78
N VAL A 226 14.65 11.29 19.74
CA VAL A 226 14.02 12.49 19.19
C VAL A 226 12.87 12.11 18.25
N ALA A 227 13.08 11.13 17.38
CA ALA A 227 12.09 10.69 16.42
C ALA A 227 10.81 10.13 17.08
N TYR A 228 10.94 9.31 18.14
CA TYR A 228 9.78 8.75 18.85
C TYR A 228 8.97 9.77 19.66
N VAL A 229 9.51 10.95 19.95
CA VAL A 229 8.76 12.05 20.59
C VAL A 229 8.29 13.10 19.58
N HIS A 230 8.45 12.84 18.27
CA HIS A 230 7.93 13.74 17.25
C HIS A 230 6.43 13.98 17.44
N PRO A 231 5.97 15.26 17.54
CA PRO A 231 4.62 15.57 18.00
C PRO A 231 3.48 14.94 17.19
N LEU A 232 3.73 14.70 15.89
CA LEU A 232 2.73 14.14 14.99
C LEU A 232 2.82 12.60 14.86
N LEU A 233 3.93 11.97 15.28
CA LEU A 233 4.19 10.56 14.96
C LEU A 233 3.11 9.63 15.51
N PHE A 234 2.79 9.74 16.81
CA PHE A 234 1.83 8.82 17.42
C PHE A 234 0.43 8.99 16.84
N GLN A 235 -0.08 10.22 16.74
CA GLN A 235 -1.40 10.47 16.18
C GLN A 235 -1.50 10.03 14.70
N TRP A 236 -0.44 10.26 13.91
CA TRP A 236 -0.38 9.75 12.55
C TRP A 236 -0.42 8.21 12.53
N LEU A 237 0.41 7.55 13.34
CA LEU A 237 0.51 6.09 13.39
C LEU A 237 -0.84 5.45 13.70
N VAL A 238 -1.49 5.88 14.79
CA VAL A 238 -2.75 5.28 15.25
C VAL A 238 -3.97 5.65 14.39
N SER A 239 -3.83 6.63 13.50
CA SER A 239 -4.86 6.97 12.51
C SER A 239 -4.83 6.07 11.28
N GLN A 240 -3.76 5.28 11.07
CA GLN A 240 -3.68 4.39 9.91
C GLN A 240 -4.48 3.11 10.16
N GLN A 241 -5.21 2.69 9.13
CA GLN A 241 -5.97 1.45 9.15
C GLN A 241 -5.78 0.74 7.81
N ARG A 242 -5.53 -0.56 7.84
CA ARG A 242 -5.32 -1.38 6.65
C ARG A 242 -6.57 -1.37 5.75
N GLY A 243 -6.36 -1.21 4.44
CA GLY A 243 -7.46 -1.16 3.47
C GLY A 243 -8.28 0.13 3.50
N VAL A 244 -7.93 1.10 4.35
CA VAL A 244 -8.56 2.43 4.37
C VAL A 244 -7.55 3.44 3.82
N PRO A 245 -7.96 4.35 2.90
CA PRO A 245 -7.07 5.40 2.45
C PRO A 245 -6.49 6.18 3.63
N SER A 246 -5.20 6.56 3.52
CA SER A 246 -4.48 7.29 4.57
C SER A 246 -5.32 8.39 5.20
N ALA A 247 -5.33 8.40 6.52
CA ALA A 247 -6.12 9.34 7.30
C ALA A 247 -5.76 10.80 7.00
N ILE A 248 -6.69 11.70 7.35
CA ILE A 248 -6.60 13.16 7.17
C ILE A 248 -5.65 13.80 8.23
N THR A 249 -4.86 13.00 8.93
CA THR A 249 -3.96 13.44 10.01
C THR A 249 -2.64 13.95 9.43
N PRO A 250 -2.19 15.18 9.78
CA PRO A 250 -0.90 15.70 9.33
C PRO A 250 0.29 14.82 9.76
N PRO A 251 1.37 14.78 8.96
CA PRO A 251 1.59 15.51 7.69
C PRO A 251 0.82 14.88 6.52
N ILE A 252 0.10 15.70 5.76
CA ILE A 252 -0.62 15.25 4.57
C ILE A 252 -0.38 16.18 3.37
N LEU A 253 -0.33 15.58 2.18
CA LEU A 253 -0.44 16.24 0.89
C LEU A 253 -1.56 15.54 0.12
N ARG A 254 -2.39 16.31 -0.58
CA ARG A 254 -3.46 15.79 -1.43
C ARG A 254 -3.49 16.49 -2.77
N ILE A 255 -3.58 15.70 -3.82
CA ILE A 255 -4.01 16.13 -5.14
C ILE A 255 -5.55 16.11 -5.11
N GLU A 256 -6.20 17.23 -5.41
CA GLU A 256 -7.66 17.37 -5.36
C GLU A 256 -8.26 17.66 -6.73
N SER A 257 -7.45 18.15 -7.67
CA SER A 257 -7.84 18.46 -9.04
C SER A 257 -6.76 17.98 -10.02
N PRO A 258 -7.16 17.39 -11.16
CA PRO A 258 -8.52 17.22 -11.70
C PRO A 258 -9.31 16.11 -10.99
N THR A 259 -8.69 15.32 -10.14
CA THR A 259 -9.32 14.23 -9.39
C THR A 259 -8.61 14.01 -8.06
N ASP A 260 -9.32 13.50 -7.07
CA ASP A 260 -8.80 12.95 -5.81
C ASP A 260 -8.58 11.43 -5.88
N GLN A 261 -8.83 10.83 -7.05
CA GLN A 261 -8.60 9.40 -7.29
C GLN A 261 -7.14 9.14 -7.69
N PRO A 262 -6.61 7.95 -7.50
CA PRO A 262 -5.22 7.62 -7.81
C PRO A 262 -4.92 7.57 -9.32
N GLY A 263 -5.94 7.60 -10.19
CA GLY A 263 -5.83 7.51 -11.64
C GLY A 263 -6.63 8.56 -12.39
N TRP A 264 -6.14 8.99 -13.54
CA TRP A 264 -6.77 9.92 -14.46
C TRP A 264 -6.45 9.57 -15.92
N THR A 265 -7.43 9.72 -16.80
CA THR A 265 -7.23 9.54 -18.25
C THR A 265 -7.56 10.84 -18.99
N THR A 266 -6.72 11.22 -19.96
CA THR A 266 -6.89 12.44 -20.75
C THR A 266 -6.33 12.28 -22.17
N GLU A 267 -6.86 13.09 -23.10
CA GLU A 267 -6.28 13.28 -24.44
C GLU A 267 -5.29 14.45 -24.48
N ASP A 268 -5.33 15.32 -23.47
CA ASP A 268 -4.55 16.54 -23.45
C ASP A 268 -3.04 16.25 -23.37
N ALA A 269 -2.26 17.09 -24.02
CA ALA A 269 -0.80 17.01 -23.99
C ALA A 269 -0.20 17.49 -22.65
N THR A 270 -1.02 18.15 -21.82
CA THR A 270 -0.63 18.70 -20.53
C THR A 270 -1.75 18.50 -19.52
N ILE A 271 -1.42 18.52 -18.23
CA ILE A 271 -2.39 18.48 -17.14
C ILE A 271 -2.08 19.58 -16.12
N ASP A 272 -3.12 20.14 -15.55
CA ASP A 272 -3.03 21.06 -14.41
C ASP A 272 -3.40 20.30 -13.14
N LEU A 273 -2.65 20.47 -12.08
CA LEU A 273 -2.94 19.91 -10.77
C LEU A 273 -3.16 21.01 -9.74
N ALA A 274 -4.03 20.75 -8.77
CA ALA A 274 -4.19 21.58 -7.60
C ALA A 274 -4.54 20.73 -6.38
N GLY A 275 -4.24 21.26 -5.19
CA GLY A 275 -4.54 20.56 -3.97
C GLY A 275 -4.14 21.30 -2.71
N SER A 276 -4.04 20.55 -1.63
CA SER A 276 -3.70 21.06 -0.30
C SER A 276 -2.52 20.31 0.31
N ALA A 277 -1.81 21.00 1.23
CA ALA A 277 -0.77 20.40 2.05
C ALA A 277 -0.87 20.95 3.47
N ASN A 278 -0.71 20.08 4.47
CA ASN A 278 -0.75 20.45 5.88
C ASN A 278 0.31 19.65 6.67
N HIS A 279 1.08 20.40 7.46
CA HIS A 279 2.05 19.85 8.40
C HIS A 279 1.99 20.69 9.67
N ASP A 280 1.42 20.17 10.74
CA ASP A 280 1.25 20.87 12.01
C ASP A 280 0.56 22.24 11.86
N THR A 281 1.25 23.34 12.05
CA THR A 281 0.72 24.70 12.07
C THR A 281 1.16 25.53 10.85
N ASP A 282 0.97 25.02 9.64
CA ASP A 282 1.16 25.77 8.37
C ASP A 282 2.61 26.01 7.90
N ALA A 283 3.57 25.29 8.44
CA ALA A 283 4.98 25.44 8.10
C ALA A 283 5.39 24.73 6.79
N ILE A 284 4.57 24.72 5.75
CA ILE A 284 4.96 24.20 4.43
C ILE A 284 5.93 25.19 3.77
N GLU A 285 7.16 24.77 3.58
CA GLU A 285 8.21 25.61 2.95
C GLU A 285 8.07 25.62 1.43
N SER A 286 7.79 24.46 0.83
CA SER A 286 7.65 24.33 -0.61
C SER A 286 6.77 23.15 -0.99
N VAL A 287 6.19 23.25 -2.20
CA VAL A 287 5.57 22.14 -2.91
C VAL A 287 6.25 22.05 -4.27
N ALA A 288 6.74 20.87 -4.60
CA ALA A 288 7.39 20.58 -5.88
C ALA A 288 6.70 19.38 -6.53
N TRP A 289 6.90 19.23 -7.83
CA TRP A 289 6.42 18.07 -8.58
C TRP A 289 7.49 17.52 -9.49
N ASP A 290 7.38 16.26 -9.82
CA ASP A 290 8.13 15.63 -10.90
C ASP A 290 7.29 14.59 -11.62
N LEU A 291 7.62 14.40 -12.90
CA LEU A 291 7.13 13.32 -13.73
C LEU A 291 8.20 12.22 -13.75
N LEU A 292 7.87 11.03 -13.31
CA LEU A 292 8.81 9.91 -13.24
C LEU A 292 9.51 9.69 -14.61
N GLY A 293 10.83 9.87 -14.62
CA GLY A 293 11.64 9.79 -15.83
C GLY A 293 11.56 11.01 -16.76
N GLY A 294 10.97 12.12 -16.30
CA GLY A 294 10.74 13.32 -17.11
C GLY A 294 11.07 14.64 -16.40
N SER A 295 10.25 15.65 -16.65
CA SER A 295 10.37 17.01 -16.12
C SER A 295 9.91 17.13 -14.67
N GLY A 296 10.26 18.24 -14.03
CA GLY A 296 9.80 18.61 -12.70
C GLY A 296 9.85 20.12 -12.51
N GLY A 297 9.26 20.60 -11.42
CA GLY A 297 9.21 22.01 -11.11
C GLY A 297 8.60 22.32 -9.74
N ALA A 298 8.48 23.61 -9.45
CA ALA A 298 7.83 24.10 -8.25
C ALA A 298 6.33 24.34 -8.50
N ALA A 299 5.52 24.10 -7.48
CA ALA A 299 4.12 24.53 -7.47
C ALA A 299 4.02 26.03 -7.12
N SER A 300 2.89 26.62 -7.43
CA SER A 300 2.48 27.94 -6.95
C SER A 300 1.69 27.77 -5.65
N GLY A 301 2.14 28.43 -4.58
CA GLY A 301 1.54 28.28 -3.25
C GLY A 301 2.12 27.10 -2.45
N THR A 302 1.65 26.94 -1.22
CA THR A 302 2.13 25.92 -0.28
C THR A 302 0.97 25.17 0.37
N ALA A 303 0.31 25.72 1.40
CA ALA A 303 -0.84 25.07 2.05
C ALA A 303 -2.02 24.80 1.09
N SER A 304 -2.24 25.71 0.15
CA SER A 304 -3.06 25.51 -1.05
C SER A 304 -2.13 25.73 -2.24
N TRP A 305 -2.00 24.77 -3.10
CA TRP A 305 -1.02 24.78 -4.19
C TRP A 305 -1.65 24.46 -5.55
N SER A 306 -0.99 24.93 -6.60
CA SER A 306 -1.37 24.61 -7.98
C SER A 306 -0.12 24.47 -8.88
N ILE A 307 -0.25 23.65 -9.91
CA ILE A 307 0.77 23.40 -10.93
C ILE A 307 0.06 23.42 -12.27
N GLY A 308 0.52 24.26 -13.20
CA GLY A 308 -0.05 24.35 -14.53
C GLY A 308 0.86 23.79 -15.60
N GLY A 309 0.26 23.16 -16.60
CA GLY A 309 0.94 22.77 -17.84
C GLY A 309 1.96 21.63 -17.70
N ILE A 310 1.76 20.66 -16.81
CA ILE A 310 2.63 19.48 -16.71
C ILE A 310 2.58 18.71 -18.05
N PRO A 311 3.69 18.54 -18.77
CA PRO A 311 3.69 17.83 -20.04
C PRO A 311 3.51 16.34 -19.82
N LEU A 312 2.63 15.70 -20.62
CA LEU A 312 2.36 14.28 -20.56
C LEU A 312 2.96 13.55 -21.76
N ASN A 313 3.64 12.44 -21.52
CA ASN A 313 4.01 11.48 -22.54
C ASN A 313 2.77 10.67 -22.98
N ASN A 314 2.74 10.16 -24.20
CA ASN A 314 1.71 9.20 -24.61
C ASN A 314 1.83 7.93 -23.76
N GLY A 315 0.70 7.39 -23.30
CA GLY A 315 0.63 6.25 -22.40
C GLY A 315 0.68 6.67 -20.94
N ALA A 316 1.19 5.79 -20.08
CA ALA A 316 1.20 5.96 -18.63
C ALA A 316 2.23 7.00 -18.17
N ASN A 317 1.81 7.89 -17.28
CA ASN A 317 2.62 8.88 -16.60
C ASN A 317 2.40 8.72 -15.09
N LEU A 318 3.46 8.82 -14.30
CA LEU A 318 3.35 8.95 -12.85
C LEU A 318 3.85 10.34 -12.45
N ILE A 319 2.92 11.18 -11.99
CA ILE A 319 3.23 12.50 -11.46
C ILE A 319 3.29 12.39 -9.95
N ARG A 320 4.40 12.85 -9.35
CA ARG A 320 4.58 12.92 -7.90
C ARG A 320 4.57 14.38 -7.49
N VAL A 321 3.82 14.69 -6.45
CA VAL A 321 3.83 16.00 -5.80
C VAL A 321 4.41 15.81 -4.42
N ILE A 322 5.39 16.64 -4.04
CA ILE A 322 6.16 16.51 -2.80
C ILE A 322 6.09 17.85 -2.06
N ALA A 323 5.58 17.83 -0.84
CA ALA A 323 5.65 18.94 0.08
C ALA A 323 6.87 18.79 1.00
N THR A 324 7.48 19.92 1.34
CA THR A 324 8.60 20.01 2.27
C THR A 324 8.22 20.95 3.40
N ALA A 325 8.43 20.51 4.64
CA ALA A 325 8.29 21.29 5.85
C ALA A 325 9.56 21.18 6.70
N PRO A 326 9.86 22.14 7.60
CA PRO A 326 10.96 22.02 8.51
C PRO A 326 10.75 20.82 9.44
N SER A 327 11.83 20.22 9.92
CA SER A 327 11.75 19.26 11.02
C SER A 327 11.25 19.97 12.28
N LEU A 328 10.30 19.39 13.00
CA LEU A 328 9.79 19.96 14.25
C LEU A 328 10.80 19.93 15.41
N HIS A 329 11.96 19.31 15.20
CA HIS A 329 13.04 19.26 16.18
C HIS A 329 14.24 20.07 15.70
N ASP A 330 14.29 21.35 16.07
CA ASP A 330 15.39 22.26 15.75
C ASP A 330 16.77 21.76 16.24
N GLU A 331 16.79 20.85 17.23
CA GLU A 331 18.01 20.25 17.76
C GLU A 331 18.87 19.57 16.69
N TYR A 332 18.23 18.90 15.71
CA TYR A 332 18.92 18.19 14.62
C TYR A 332 18.80 18.89 13.27
N GLY A 333 17.92 19.88 13.15
CA GLY A 333 17.60 20.54 11.88
C GLY A 333 16.99 19.57 10.87
N GLY A 334 16.97 19.98 9.60
CA GLY A 334 16.50 19.14 8.50
C GLY A 334 15.04 19.36 8.12
N HIS A 335 14.52 18.46 7.31
CA HIS A 335 13.21 18.59 6.67
C HIS A 335 12.40 17.31 6.76
N THR A 336 11.07 17.48 6.85
CA THR A 336 10.10 16.43 6.61
C THR A 336 9.51 16.62 5.22
N THR A 337 9.59 15.59 4.39
CA THR A 337 8.99 15.54 3.06
C THR A 337 7.88 14.49 3.03
N PHE A 338 6.77 14.82 2.38
CA PHE A 338 5.64 13.92 2.20
C PHE A 338 5.03 14.14 0.83
N ASN A 339 4.43 13.13 0.26
CA ASN A 339 4.00 13.14 -1.13
C ASN A 339 2.60 12.59 -1.33
N ASP A 340 2.01 12.99 -2.45
CA ASP A 340 0.91 12.33 -3.12
C ASP A 340 1.28 12.08 -4.57
N SER A 341 0.60 11.14 -5.24
CA SER A 341 0.94 10.73 -6.60
C SER A 341 -0.32 10.49 -7.42
N LEU A 342 -0.28 10.92 -8.69
CA LEU A 342 -1.34 10.70 -9.66
C LEU A 342 -0.80 9.90 -10.85
N ARG A 343 -1.45 8.79 -11.16
CA ARG A 343 -1.22 8.05 -12.40
C ARG A 343 -2.09 8.66 -13.51
N VAL A 344 -1.46 9.14 -14.57
CA VAL A 344 -2.17 9.74 -15.71
C VAL A 344 -1.91 8.92 -16.96
N SER A 345 -2.97 8.40 -17.56
CA SER A 345 -2.91 7.76 -18.87
C SER A 345 -3.28 8.78 -19.95
N ARG A 346 -2.28 9.24 -20.73
CA ARG A 346 -2.54 10.06 -21.90
C ARG A 346 -2.78 9.15 -23.11
N MET A 347 -3.98 9.23 -23.62
CA MET A 347 -4.39 8.49 -24.82
C MET A 347 -4.64 9.47 -25.97
N GLY A 348 -4.52 9.00 -27.22
CA GLY A 348 -5.02 9.74 -28.40
C GLY A 348 -6.57 9.81 -28.36
N PRO A 349 -7.25 10.38 -29.33
CA PRO A 349 -8.72 10.38 -29.35
C PRO A 349 -9.26 8.96 -29.15
N PRO A 350 -10.42 8.81 -28.49
CA PRO A 350 -10.98 7.48 -28.23
C PRO A 350 -11.15 6.71 -29.54
N PRO A 351 -10.77 5.43 -29.58
CA PRO A 351 -10.93 4.60 -30.77
C PRO A 351 -12.40 4.53 -31.19
N ASP A 352 -12.65 4.33 -32.47
CA ASP A 352 -14.01 4.13 -32.97
C ASP A 352 -14.68 2.90 -32.31
N PRO A 353 -16.00 2.90 -32.12
CA PRO A 353 -16.75 1.71 -31.75
C PRO A 353 -16.47 0.51 -32.67
N GLY A 354 -16.29 -0.67 -32.08
CA GLY A 354 -15.88 -1.90 -32.78
C GLY A 354 -14.36 -2.11 -32.83
N THR A 355 -13.54 -1.13 -32.39
CA THR A 355 -12.09 -1.28 -32.34
C THR A 355 -11.67 -2.23 -31.20
N ILE A 356 -10.79 -3.21 -31.52
CA ILE A 356 -10.10 -4.00 -30.50
C ILE A 356 -9.04 -3.09 -29.87
N VAL A 357 -9.23 -2.75 -28.58
CA VAL A 357 -8.32 -1.86 -27.84
C VAL A 357 -7.24 -2.64 -27.09
N ALA A 358 -7.48 -3.90 -26.80
CA ALA A 358 -6.49 -4.84 -26.28
C ALA A 358 -6.80 -6.26 -26.73
N ALA A 359 -5.77 -7.03 -27.02
CA ALA A 359 -5.82 -8.48 -27.16
C ALA A 359 -4.52 -9.04 -26.57
N ILE A 360 -4.61 -9.92 -25.58
CA ILE A 360 -3.46 -10.43 -24.82
C ILE A 360 -3.51 -11.95 -24.76
N ASN A 361 -2.38 -12.57 -25.09
CA ASN A 361 -2.14 -14.00 -24.93
C ASN A 361 -1.65 -14.25 -23.50
N ALA A 362 -2.54 -14.61 -22.58
CA ALA A 362 -2.27 -14.71 -21.17
C ALA A 362 -1.28 -15.86 -20.87
N GLY A 363 -0.11 -15.52 -20.37
CA GLY A 363 0.97 -16.46 -20.08
C GLY A 363 1.81 -16.85 -21.31
N GLY A 364 1.56 -16.26 -22.49
CA GLY A 364 2.25 -16.58 -23.74
C GLY A 364 2.94 -15.40 -24.42
N ASP A 365 3.67 -15.73 -25.49
CA ASP A 365 4.29 -14.74 -26.39
C ASP A 365 3.24 -14.12 -27.33
N ALA A 366 3.63 -13.06 -28.05
CA ALA A 366 2.78 -12.45 -29.07
C ALA A 366 2.34 -13.49 -30.13
N TYR A 367 1.05 -13.46 -30.49
CA TYR A 367 0.45 -14.41 -31.42
C TYR A 367 -0.54 -13.70 -32.35
N THR A 368 -0.55 -14.03 -33.61
CA THR A 368 -1.60 -13.56 -34.54
C THR A 368 -2.57 -14.70 -34.79
N ALA A 369 -3.83 -14.48 -34.43
CA ALA A 369 -4.89 -15.48 -34.60
C ALA A 369 -5.31 -15.65 -36.07
N THR A 370 -6.05 -16.71 -36.36
CA THR A 370 -6.54 -17.03 -37.70
C THR A 370 -7.53 -16.00 -38.24
N ASP A 371 -8.13 -15.16 -37.37
CA ASP A 371 -8.96 -14.01 -37.74
C ASP A 371 -8.15 -12.71 -37.92
N ASP A 372 -6.84 -12.79 -38.04
CA ASP A 372 -5.88 -11.70 -38.14
C ASP A 372 -5.79 -10.82 -36.86
N THR A 373 -6.39 -11.20 -35.74
CA THR A 373 -6.26 -10.47 -34.46
C THR A 373 -4.85 -10.63 -33.93
N PRO A 374 -4.09 -9.52 -33.70
CA PRO A 374 -2.77 -9.56 -33.12
C PRO A 374 -2.87 -9.57 -31.57
N TYR A 375 -2.71 -10.72 -30.95
CA TYR A 375 -2.57 -10.82 -29.50
C TYR A 375 -1.16 -10.44 -29.07
N ALA A 376 -1.04 -9.47 -28.18
CA ALA A 376 0.23 -9.12 -27.58
C ALA A 376 0.72 -10.23 -26.63
N ALA A 377 2.02 -10.28 -26.39
CA ALA A 377 2.57 -11.09 -25.31
C ALA A 377 1.96 -10.68 -23.96
N ASP A 378 1.95 -11.62 -23.01
CA ASP A 378 1.40 -11.41 -21.67
C ASP A 378 2.00 -10.19 -20.96
N ASN A 379 1.16 -9.23 -20.62
CA ASN A 379 1.53 -7.96 -20.00
C ASN A 379 0.35 -7.36 -19.21
N ALA A 380 0.57 -6.26 -18.50
CA ALA A 380 -0.44 -5.52 -17.73
C ALA A 380 -1.12 -6.35 -16.63
N PHE A 381 -0.43 -7.34 -16.08
CA PHE A 381 -0.93 -8.21 -15.03
C PHE A 381 -0.26 -7.95 -13.67
N ASP A 382 -0.95 -8.40 -12.63
CA ASP A 382 -0.44 -8.54 -11.27
C ASP A 382 -0.75 -9.95 -10.75
N GLY A 383 0.24 -10.63 -10.18
CA GLY A 383 0.10 -11.98 -9.63
C GLY A 383 0.07 -13.13 -10.65
N GLY A 384 -0.26 -14.32 -10.15
CA GLY A 384 -0.33 -15.56 -10.91
C GLY A 384 1.01 -16.13 -11.37
N SER A 385 0.92 -17.28 -12.01
CA SER A 385 2.05 -18.00 -12.65
C SER A 385 1.64 -18.43 -14.05
N THR A 386 2.58 -18.81 -14.90
CA THR A 386 2.32 -19.26 -16.26
C THR A 386 2.65 -20.71 -16.47
N GLN A 387 1.97 -21.35 -17.41
CA GLN A 387 2.22 -22.74 -17.81
C GLN A 387 1.95 -22.92 -19.31
N VAL A 388 2.55 -23.93 -19.91
CA VAL A 388 2.43 -24.26 -21.32
C VAL A 388 2.06 -25.74 -21.51
N SER A 389 1.27 -26.02 -22.52
CA SER A 389 0.98 -27.36 -23.03
C SER A 389 1.25 -27.44 -24.54
N ASN A 390 0.98 -28.59 -25.13
CA ASN A 390 1.02 -28.78 -26.58
C ASN A 390 -0.06 -29.82 -26.93
N VAL A 391 -1.30 -29.37 -26.91
CA VAL A 391 -2.49 -30.20 -27.08
C VAL A 391 -3.27 -29.67 -28.28
N ASP A 392 -3.78 -30.58 -29.10
CA ASP A 392 -4.77 -30.28 -30.15
C ASP A 392 -6.13 -30.03 -29.48
N LEU A 393 -6.73 -28.88 -29.74
CA LEU A 393 -7.93 -28.42 -29.05
C LEU A 393 -9.15 -28.46 -29.99
N GLY A 394 -10.25 -28.91 -29.43
CA GLY A 394 -11.53 -28.76 -30.10
C GLY A 394 -12.06 -27.32 -30.06
N ASN A 395 -12.88 -26.96 -31.04
CA ASN A 395 -13.58 -25.67 -31.13
C ASN A 395 -12.66 -24.44 -31.35
N THR A 396 -11.47 -24.65 -31.89
CA THR A 396 -10.56 -23.57 -32.30
C THR A 396 -9.64 -24.05 -33.40
N ASP A 397 -9.16 -23.11 -34.23
CA ASP A 397 -8.06 -23.28 -35.20
C ASP A 397 -6.77 -22.59 -34.65
N ASP A 398 -6.83 -22.00 -33.45
CA ASP A 398 -5.79 -21.21 -32.82
C ASP A 398 -5.23 -21.92 -31.55
N ASP A 399 -4.86 -23.18 -31.67
CA ASP A 399 -4.35 -24.01 -30.57
C ASP A 399 -3.25 -23.33 -29.76
N ALA A 400 -2.36 -22.59 -30.43
CA ALA A 400 -1.24 -21.89 -29.78
C ALA A 400 -1.71 -20.84 -28.77
N LEU A 401 -2.88 -20.22 -28.98
CA LEU A 401 -3.46 -19.23 -28.09
C LEU A 401 -3.93 -19.85 -26.76
N TYR A 402 -4.33 -21.14 -26.77
CA TYR A 402 -4.86 -21.85 -25.62
C TYR A 402 -3.85 -22.82 -24.98
N ASN A 403 -2.69 -22.98 -25.59
CA ASN A 403 -1.61 -23.82 -25.10
C ASN A 403 -0.65 -23.07 -24.15
N ASN A 404 -0.86 -21.78 -23.95
CA ASN A 404 -0.24 -20.96 -22.91
C ASN A 404 -1.34 -20.41 -22.02
N TRP A 405 -1.11 -20.32 -20.72
CA TRP A 405 -2.08 -19.72 -19.83
C TRP A 405 -1.46 -19.16 -18.56
N ARG A 406 -2.11 -18.16 -17.98
CA ARG A 406 -1.86 -17.66 -16.63
C ARG A 406 -2.80 -18.36 -15.65
N PHE A 407 -2.31 -18.70 -14.45
CA PHE A 407 -3.10 -19.40 -13.43
C PHE A 407 -2.77 -18.93 -12.01
N GLY A 408 -3.69 -19.20 -11.06
CA GLY A 408 -3.62 -18.77 -9.65
C GLY A 408 -4.53 -17.58 -9.41
N ASP A 409 -4.26 -16.81 -8.35
CA ASP A 409 -4.90 -15.52 -8.12
C ASP A 409 -4.11 -14.44 -8.89
N PHE A 410 -4.78 -13.71 -9.77
CA PHE A 410 -4.17 -12.66 -10.57
C PHE A 410 -5.20 -11.67 -11.11
N ALA A 411 -4.72 -10.49 -11.52
CA ALA A 411 -5.52 -9.47 -12.16
C ALA A 411 -4.81 -8.88 -13.39
N TYR A 412 -5.61 -8.34 -14.31
CA TYR A 412 -5.15 -7.46 -15.39
C TYR A 412 -5.71 -6.06 -15.15
N HIS A 413 -4.88 -5.04 -15.34
CA HIS A 413 -5.21 -3.63 -15.20
C HIS A 413 -4.89 -2.90 -16.49
N LEU A 414 -5.89 -2.69 -17.33
CA LEU A 414 -5.71 -2.16 -18.68
C LEU A 414 -6.14 -0.69 -18.74
N PRO A 415 -5.24 0.24 -19.04
CA PRO A 415 -5.64 1.62 -19.30
C PRO A 415 -6.48 1.68 -20.57
N VAL A 416 -7.73 2.11 -20.41
CA VAL A 416 -8.69 2.29 -21.52
C VAL A 416 -9.44 3.60 -21.33
N TYR A 417 -10.07 4.12 -22.40
CA TYR A 417 -10.96 5.27 -22.27
C TYR A 417 -12.17 4.93 -21.38
N PRO A 418 -12.67 5.87 -20.56
CA PRO A 418 -13.98 5.69 -19.96
C PRO A 418 -15.03 5.42 -21.04
N GLY A 419 -15.90 4.43 -20.80
CA GLY A 419 -16.90 4.03 -21.79
C GLY A 419 -17.28 2.57 -21.68
N ALA A 420 -18.06 2.11 -22.67
CA ALA A 420 -18.55 0.75 -22.74
C ALA A 420 -17.64 -0.14 -23.59
N TYR A 421 -17.45 -1.37 -23.12
CA TYR A 421 -16.59 -2.38 -23.75
C TYR A 421 -17.24 -3.76 -23.73
N THR A 422 -16.95 -4.54 -24.77
CA THR A 422 -17.11 -5.99 -24.74
C THR A 422 -15.77 -6.61 -24.37
N VAL A 423 -15.77 -7.44 -23.34
CA VAL A 423 -14.62 -8.24 -22.90
C VAL A 423 -14.88 -9.70 -23.26
N GLU A 424 -14.02 -10.29 -24.07
CA GLU A 424 -14.05 -11.70 -24.43
C GLU A 424 -12.92 -12.42 -23.73
N LEU A 425 -13.27 -13.37 -22.86
CA LEU A 425 -12.34 -14.20 -22.10
C LEU A 425 -12.26 -15.58 -22.74
N HIS A 426 -11.07 -16.04 -23.06
CA HIS A 426 -10.78 -17.29 -23.73
C HIS A 426 -10.26 -18.31 -22.72
N PHE A 427 -10.87 -19.50 -22.69
CA PHE A 427 -10.53 -20.57 -21.77
C PHE A 427 -10.43 -21.93 -22.49
N ALA A 428 -9.50 -22.75 -22.07
CA ALA A 428 -9.48 -24.19 -22.30
C ALA A 428 -8.86 -24.89 -21.09
N ASP A 429 -9.30 -26.09 -20.73
CA ASP A 429 -8.60 -26.86 -19.69
C ASP A 429 -7.87 -28.05 -20.32
N THR A 430 -6.56 -27.87 -20.52
CA THR A 430 -5.63 -28.85 -21.10
C THR A 430 -4.89 -29.67 -20.02
N TYR A 431 -5.18 -29.41 -18.74
CA TYR A 431 -4.53 -30.08 -17.61
C TYR A 431 -5.45 -31.10 -16.93
N ASN A 432 -6.71 -30.76 -16.74
CA ASN A 432 -7.73 -31.61 -16.12
C ASN A 432 -8.50 -32.40 -17.19
N SER A 433 -9.19 -33.47 -16.76
CA SER A 433 -9.91 -34.37 -17.66
C SER A 433 -11.38 -34.56 -17.34
N ALA A 434 -11.86 -34.02 -16.22
CA ALA A 434 -13.25 -34.18 -15.76
C ALA A 434 -13.79 -32.91 -15.08
N PRO A 435 -15.11 -32.66 -15.16
CA PRO A 435 -15.75 -31.58 -14.40
C PRO A 435 -15.48 -31.68 -12.90
N GLY A 436 -15.46 -30.54 -12.22
CA GLY A 436 -15.22 -30.43 -10.78
C GLY A 436 -13.76 -30.45 -10.35
N GLN A 437 -12.81 -30.54 -11.31
CA GLN A 437 -11.38 -30.54 -11.00
C GLN A 437 -10.76 -29.13 -10.99
N ARG A 438 -11.50 -28.14 -11.52
CA ARG A 438 -11.14 -26.72 -11.50
C ARG A 438 -12.42 -25.89 -11.39
N ILE A 439 -12.53 -25.13 -10.31
CA ILE A 439 -13.66 -24.23 -10.07
C ILE A 439 -13.11 -22.91 -9.56
N PHE A 440 -13.39 -21.79 -10.23
CA PHE A 440 -12.83 -20.49 -9.92
C PHE A 440 -13.80 -19.34 -10.24
N ASN A 441 -13.46 -18.14 -9.82
CA ASN A 441 -14.29 -16.95 -10.04
C ASN A 441 -13.58 -15.95 -10.97
N VAL A 442 -14.38 -15.23 -11.75
CA VAL A 442 -13.92 -14.07 -12.53
C VAL A 442 -14.79 -12.87 -12.20
N ALA A 443 -14.14 -11.74 -11.90
CA ALA A 443 -14.78 -10.45 -11.75
C ALA A 443 -14.23 -9.47 -12.81
N ILE A 444 -15.08 -8.59 -13.31
CA ILE A 444 -14.73 -7.47 -14.18
C ILE A 444 -15.32 -6.21 -13.57
N GLU A 445 -14.53 -5.14 -13.44
CA GLU A 445 -14.97 -3.88 -12.80
C GLU A 445 -15.63 -4.13 -11.42
N GLY A 446 -14.99 -4.99 -10.60
CA GLY A 446 -15.48 -5.35 -9.28
C GLY A 446 -16.75 -6.20 -9.25
N THR A 447 -17.37 -6.50 -10.40
CA THR A 447 -18.57 -7.34 -10.50
C THR A 447 -18.20 -8.78 -10.86
N THR A 448 -18.60 -9.75 -10.04
CA THR A 448 -18.40 -11.18 -10.37
C THR A 448 -19.26 -11.57 -11.57
N VAL A 449 -18.62 -11.86 -12.71
CA VAL A 449 -19.26 -12.23 -13.97
C VAL A 449 -19.30 -13.74 -14.20
N LEU A 450 -18.38 -14.50 -13.61
CA LEU A 450 -18.34 -15.96 -13.62
C LEU A 450 -18.11 -16.47 -12.19
N PRO A 451 -19.17 -16.70 -11.41
CA PRO A 451 -19.05 -17.38 -10.14
C PRO A 451 -18.90 -18.90 -10.36
N ASP A 452 -18.01 -19.53 -9.58
CA ASP A 452 -17.81 -20.99 -9.57
C ASP A 452 -17.68 -21.61 -10.99
N PHE A 453 -16.90 -20.95 -11.85
CA PHE A 453 -16.79 -21.36 -13.25
C PHE A 453 -15.92 -22.62 -13.39
N ASP A 454 -16.49 -23.61 -14.10
CA ASP A 454 -15.82 -24.86 -14.48
C ASP A 454 -15.76 -24.96 -16.02
N ILE A 455 -14.53 -24.85 -16.56
CA ILE A 455 -14.30 -24.87 -18.00
C ILE A 455 -14.75 -26.20 -18.59
N ILE A 456 -14.42 -27.34 -17.94
CA ILE A 456 -14.71 -28.68 -18.48
C ILE A 456 -16.22 -28.98 -18.39
N ALA A 457 -16.89 -28.58 -17.32
CA ALA A 457 -18.34 -28.69 -17.23
C ALA A 457 -19.05 -27.88 -18.32
N THR A 458 -18.44 -26.80 -18.77
CA THR A 458 -18.99 -25.89 -19.80
C THR A 458 -18.73 -26.38 -21.22
N ALA A 459 -17.51 -26.82 -21.52
CA ALA A 459 -17.07 -27.11 -22.91
C ALA A 459 -16.50 -28.50 -23.11
N GLY A 460 -16.05 -29.16 -22.06
CA GLY A 460 -15.28 -30.42 -22.13
C GLY A 460 -13.77 -30.20 -21.98
N ALA A 461 -13.05 -31.29 -21.74
CA ALA A 461 -11.59 -31.26 -21.66
C ALA A 461 -10.99 -31.05 -23.06
N ASN A 462 -9.93 -30.23 -23.14
CA ASN A 462 -9.26 -29.85 -24.37
C ASN A 462 -10.19 -29.21 -25.43
N VAL A 463 -11.19 -28.44 -24.98
CA VAL A 463 -12.11 -27.71 -25.86
C VAL A 463 -12.08 -26.24 -25.49
N ALA A 464 -11.82 -25.39 -26.48
CA ALA A 464 -11.83 -23.93 -26.31
C ALA A 464 -13.25 -23.40 -26.09
N VAL A 465 -13.38 -22.43 -25.19
CA VAL A 465 -14.61 -21.70 -24.94
C VAL A 465 -14.34 -20.22 -24.70
N ILE A 466 -15.18 -19.37 -25.30
CA ILE A 466 -15.14 -17.92 -25.11
C ILE A 466 -16.35 -17.51 -24.26
N ARG A 467 -16.12 -16.59 -23.32
CA ARG A 467 -17.15 -15.96 -22.52
C ARG A 467 -17.09 -14.44 -22.74
N THR A 468 -18.22 -13.87 -23.06
CA THR A 468 -18.35 -12.47 -23.49
C THR A 468 -19.17 -11.68 -22.47
N PHE A 469 -18.68 -10.49 -22.13
CA PHE A 469 -19.30 -9.61 -21.15
C PHE A 469 -19.25 -8.16 -21.64
N ASP A 470 -20.37 -7.45 -21.55
CA ASP A 470 -20.40 -6.01 -21.75
C ASP A 470 -20.25 -5.31 -20.39
N VAL A 471 -19.30 -4.39 -20.31
CA VAL A 471 -18.92 -3.68 -19.09
C VAL A 471 -18.80 -2.19 -19.35
N ASN A 472 -18.93 -1.37 -18.31
CA ASN A 472 -18.70 0.07 -18.38
C ASN A 472 -17.51 0.44 -17.49
N VAL A 473 -16.48 1.01 -18.08
CA VAL A 473 -15.29 1.50 -17.37
C VAL A 473 -15.47 2.98 -17.10
N ALA A 474 -15.40 3.39 -15.84
CA ALA A 474 -15.63 4.77 -15.42
C ALA A 474 -14.34 5.54 -15.11
N ASP A 475 -13.32 4.87 -14.59
CA ASP A 475 -12.09 5.47 -14.08
C ASP A 475 -10.89 5.40 -15.05
N GLY A 476 -11.11 4.81 -16.25
CA GLY A 476 -10.08 4.70 -17.27
C GLY A 476 -9.15 3.49 -17.12
N VAL A 477 -9.45 2.56 -16.23
CA VAL A 477 -8.73 1.29 -16.07
C VAL A 477 -9.72 0.15 -16.09
N LEU A 478 -9.61 -0.74 -17.06
CA LEU A 478 -10.40 -1.98 -17.09
C LEU A 478 -9.72 -3.04 -16.22
N ASP A 479 -10.41 -3.45 -15.17
CA ASP A 479 -9.96 -4.45 -14.22
C ASP A 479 -10.60 -5.82 -14.51
N ILE A 480 -9.75 -6.85 -14.74
CA ILE A 480 -10.17 -8.24 -14.89
C ILE A 480 -9.48 -9.05 -13.79
N VAL A 481 -10.23 -9.55 -12.83
CA VAL A 481 -9.71 -10.26 -11.65
C VAL A 481 -10.12 -11.72 -11.69
N LEU A 482 -9.15 -12.63 -11.61
CA LEU A 482 -9.37 -14.05 -11.49
C LEU A 482 -8.92 -14.53 -10.11
N SER A 483 -9.80 -15.21 -9.41
CA SER A 483 -9.53 -15.74 -8.07
C SER A 483 -9.81 -17.22 -8.00
N ASN A 484 -8.95 -17.94 -7.26
CA ASN A 484 -9.15 -19.35 -6.98
C ASN A 484 -10.50 -19.57 -6.31
N GLY A 485 -11.16 -20.63 -6.71
CA GLY A 485 -12.44 -21.03 -6.12
C GLY A 485 -12.27 -22.22 -5.16
N SER A 486 -13.28 -23.07 -5.10
CA SER A 486 -13.30 -24.21 -4.17
C SER A 486 -12.33 -25.33 -4.54
N VAL A 487 -11.90 -25.44 -5.81
CA VAL A 487 -11.02 -26.50 -6.29
C VAL A 487 -10.09 -25.99 -7.40
N GLY A 488 -8.80 -26.25 -7.25
CA GLY A 488 -7.78 -25.90 -8.25
C GLY A 488 -7.54 -24.39 -8.33
N ASN A 489 -6.79 -23.98 -9.33
CA ASN A 489 -6.42 -22.58 -9.55
C ASN A 489 -7.26 -21.97 -10.67
N ALA A 490 -7.53 -20.68 -10.59
CA ALA A 490 -8.07 -19.93 -11.70
C ALA A 490 -7.16 -20.02 -12.93
N ARG A 491 -7.72 -19.86 -14.13
CA ARG A 491 -7.00 -19.96 -15.40
C ARG A 491 -7.59 -18.99 -16.42
N LEU A 492 -6.72 -18.39 -17.23
CA LEU A 492 -7.07 -17.62 -18.42
C LEU A 492 -6.03 -17.88 -19.49
N ASP A 493 -6.51 -18.14 -20.71
CA ASP A 493 -5.65 -18.46 -21.87
C ASP A 493 -5.38 -17.21 -22.72
N ALA A 494 -6.43 -16.42 -23.00
CA ALA A 494 -6.32 -15.14 -23.70
C ALA A 494 -7.55 -14.28 -23.40
N PHE A 495 -7.47 -13.03 -23.77
CA PHE A 495 -8.65 -12.16 -23.81
C PHE A 495 -8.50 -11.06 -24.85
N ARG A 496 -9.64 -10.51 -25.30
CA ARG A 496 -9.69 -9.28 -26.09
C ARG A 496 -10.76 -8.32 -25.56
N VAL A 497 -10.51 -7.04 -25.77
CA VAL A 497 -11.36 -5.93 -25.33
C VAL A 497 -11.72 -5.10 -26.53
N ILE A 498 -13.02 -4.93 -26.77
CA ILE A 498 -13.58 -4.24 -27.94
C ILE A 498 -14.37 -3.05 -27.44
N ARG A 499 -14.06 -1.85 -27.95
CA ARG A 499 -14.80 -0.65 -27.56
C ARG A 499 -16.20 -0.64 -28.17
N LEU A 500 -17.23 -0.35 -27.35
CA LEU A 500 -18.62 -0.19 -27.81
C LEU A 500 -19.02 1.28 -27.99
N GLY A 501 -18.38 2.21 -27.25
CA GLY A 501 -18.67 3.65 -27.29
C GLY A 501 -18.63 4.32 -25.91
N ASP A 502 -19.22 5.49 -25.79
CA ASP A 502 -19.09 6.35 -24.60
C ASP A 502 -20.05 5.98 -23.42
N GLY A 503 -20.54 4.76 -23.38
CA GLY A 503 -21.28 4.20 -22.23
C GLY A 503 -22.74 4.69 -22.05
N ASN A 504 -23.09 5.85 -22.54
CA ASN A 504 -24.44 6.42 -22.37
C ASN A 504 -25.49 5.92 -23.38
N SER A 505 -25.09 5.11 -24.37
CA SER A 505 -25.99 4.67 -25.46
C SER A 505 -26.48 3.22 -25.36
N ILE A 506 -25.91 2.39 -24.47
CA ILE A 506 -26.22 0.95 -24.41
C ILE A 506 -27.56 0.64 -23.70
N PHE A 507 -28.05 1.57 -22.88
CA PHE A 507 -29.31 1.39 -22.15
C PHE A 507 -30.52 2.12 -22.74
N ALA A 508 -30.38 2.76 -23.93
CA ALA A 508 -31.47 3.52 -24.55
C ALA A 508 -32.39 2.68 -25.45
N ASP A 509 -31.92 1.53 -25.93
CA ASP A 509 -32.76 0.64 -26.76
C ASP A 509 -33.14 -0.59 -25.92
N GLY A 510 -34.38 -0.55 -25.43
CA GLY A 510 -34.95 -1.60 -24.60
C GLY A 510 -34.80 -2.98 -25.23
N PHE A 511 -34.44 -3.95 -24.43
CA PHE A 511 -34.56 -5.37 -24.74
C PHE A 511 -36.03 -5.68 -25.07
N ASP A 512 -36.35 -5.84 -26.31
CA ASP A 512 -37.53 -6.60 -26.73
C ASP A 512 -37.21 -8.09 -26.56
N ALA A 513 -37.81 -8.68 -25.54
CA ALA A 513 -37.80 -10.11 -25.35
C ALA A 513 -38.54 -10.80 -26.48
N ASN A 514 -37.84 -11.65 -27.22
CA ASN A 514 -38.40 -12.77 -27.95
C ASN A 514 -37.57 -14.02 -27.71
#